data_b5fe78d222ffdab393984304dd2d1cc7
#
_entry.id   b5fe78d222ffdab393984304dd2d1cc7
#
_cell.length_a   1.000
_cell.length_b   1.000
_cell.length_c   1.000
_cell.angle_alpha   90.00
_cell.angle_beta   90.00
_cell.angle_gamma   90.00
#
_symmetry.space_group_name_H-M   'P 1'
#
loop_
_entity.id
_entity.type
_entity.pdbx_description
1 polymer ?
#
loop_
_entity_poly.entity_id
_entity_poly.type
_entity_poly.pdbx_seq_one_letter_code
_entity_poly.pdbx_strand_id
1 'polypeptide(L)'
;FELLNEVVEQENAEAWNLLIAETVDAIRRIARDTIIIYGGIQWNSVKTLKLLEKPKDENILFTFHFYEPLLFTHQKAHWVPTISQTEDIYYPEAMDYYRTKSLPIGYQGEVVCKAQSQTMGTEFITEMVMEAVTAAKNAGVTLYCGEFGVIDQAPVEDTLRWFTDVD
;
A
#
# COMPACT_ATOMS: atom_id res chain seq x y z
N PHE A 1 -1.86 15.07 -12.18
CA PHE A 1 -3.16 14.38 -12.01
C PHE A 1 -2.91 13.01 -11.38
N GLU A 2 -3.70 12.65 -10.40
CA GLU A 2 -3.78 11.28 -9.89
C GLU A 2 -5.00 10.59 -10.47
N LEU A 3 -4.79 9.36 -10.98
CA LEU A 3 -5.84 8.59 -11.64
C LEU A 3 -6.46 7.65 -10.62
N LEU A 4 -7.73 7.84 -10.32
CA LEU A 4 -8.57 6.98 -9.49
C LEU A 4 -7.91 6.57 -8.16
N ASN A 5 -8.62 6.76 -7.07
CA ASN A 5 -8.18 6.31 -5.77
C ASN A 5 -8.55 4.83 -5.56
N GLU A 6 -7.58 4.02 -5.13
CA GLU A 6 -7.77 2.67 -4.57
C GLU A 6 -8.67 1.73 -5.40
N VAL A 7 -8.19 1.26 -6.54
CA VAL A 7 -8.84 0.13 -7.25
C VAL A 7 -8.77 -1.11 -6.37
N VAL A 8 -9.92 -1.74 -6.09
CA VAL A 8 -10.01 -2.76 -5.03
C VAL A 8 -9.83 -4.19 -5.55
N GLU A 9 -10.57 -4.59 -6.57
CA GLU A 9 -10.69 -5.98 -7.00
C GLU A 9 -9.44 -6.47 -7.73
N GLN A 10 -8.98 -7.66 -7.34
CA GLN A 10 -7.77 -8.27 -7.90
C GLN A 10 -7.90 -8.62 -9.40
N GLU A 11 -9.07 -9.05 -9.83
CA GLU A 11 -9.38 -9.40 -11.22
C GLU A 11 -9.33 -8.20 -12.18
N ASN A 12 -9.35 -6.98 -11.66
CA ASN A 12 -9.34 -5.77 -12.47
C ASN A 12 -7.93 -5.32 -12.93
N ALA A 13 -6.86 -6.07 -12.63
CA ALA A 13 -5.49 -5.65 -12.97
C ALA A 13 -5.30 -5.35 -14.46
N GLU A 14 -5.80 -6.22 -15.36
CA GLU A 14 -5.70 -6.02 -16.81
C GLU A 14 -6.57 -4.84 -17.27
N ALA A 15 -7.82 -4.79 -16.82
CA ALA A 15 -8.73 -3.69 -17.16
C ALA A 15 -8.20 -2.34 -16.68
N TRP A 16 -7.56 -2.32 -15.49
CA TRP A 16 -6.93 -1.13 -14.93
C TRP A 16 -5.77 -0.63 -15.80
N ASN A 17 -4.86 -1.51 -16.24
CA ASN A 17 -3.76 -1.15 -17.13
C ASN A 17 -4.27 -0.57 -18.47
N LEU A 18 -5.32 -1.16 -19.05
CA LEU A 18 -5.94 -0.63 -20.26
C LEU A 18 -6.52 0.77 -20.04
N LEU A 19 -7.26 0.96 -18.95
CA LEU A 19 -7.86 2.25 -18.60
C LEU A 19 -6.79 3.32 -18.32
N ILE A 20 -5.69 2.95 -17.64
CA ILE A 20 -4.53 3.84 -17.46
C ILE A 20 -4.01 4.32 -18.83
N ALA A 21 -3.73 3.39 -19.72
CA ALA A 21 -3.17 3.73 -21.03
C ALA A 21 -4.09 4.70 -21.81
N GLU A 22 -5.38 4.42 -21.89
CA GLU A 22 -6.36 5.28 -22.54
C GLU A 22 -6.47 6.67 -21.88
N THR A 23 -6.44 6.70 -20.55
CA THR A 23 -6.55 7.94 -19.78
C THR A 23 -5.31 8.81 -19.95
N VAL A 24 -4.11 8.21 -19.89
CA VAL A 24 -2.85 8.92 -20.14
C VAL A 24 -2.85 9.53 -21.54
N ASP A 25 -3.22 8.76 -22.58
CA ASP A 25 -3.32 9.25 -23.95
C ASP A 25 -4.32 10.42 -24.07
N ALA A 26 -5.45 10.35 -23.38
CA ALA A 26 -6.44 11.44 -23.37
C ALA A 26 -5.91 12.71 -22.71
N ILE A 27 -5.26 12.58 -21.55
CA ILE A 27 -4.65 13.69 -20.83
C ILE A 27 -3.55 14.35 -21.67
N ARG A 28 -2.69 13.58 -22.32
CA ARG A 28 -1.59 14.11 -23.15
C ARG A 28 -2.02 14.97 -24.32
N ARG A 29 -3.24 14.77 -24.83
CA ARG A 29 -3.82 15.66 -25.87
C ARG A 29 -4.11 17.07 -25.36
N ILE A 30 -4.27 17.24 -24.03
CA ILE A 30 -4.69 18.49 -23.41
C ILE A 30 -3.54 19.07 -22.53
N ALA A 31 -2.85 18.22 -21.78
CA ALA A 31 -1.83 18.58 -20.79
C ALA A 31 -0.56 17.75 -21.00
N ARG A 32 0.28 18.19 -21.93
CA ARG A 32 1.42 17.42 -22.44
C ARG A 32 2.49 17.12 -21.38
N ASP A 33 2.76 18.09 -20.50
CA ASP A 33 3.89 18.04 -19.57
C ASP A 33 3.46 17.77 -18.13
N THR A 34 2.15 17.57 -17.89
CA THR A 34 1.63 17.33 -16.54
C THR A 34 2.08 15.97 -16.01
N ILE A 35 2.55 15.93 -14.78
CA ILE A 35 2.80 14.67 -14.08
C ILE A 35 1.48 13.93 -13.86
N ILE A 36 1.47 12.65 -14.22
CA ILE A 36 0.35 11.74 -13.98
C ILE A 36 0.80 10.70 -12.97
N ILE A 37 -0.02 10.49 -11.95
CA ILE A 37 0.24 9.56 -10.84
C ILE A 37 -0.83 8.48 -10.88
N TYR A 38 -0.42 7.21 -10.72
CA TYR A 38 -1.36 6.11 -10.55
C TYR A 38 -0.72 4.97 -9.74
N GLY A 39 -1.56 4.24 -9.04
CA GLY A 39 -1.17 3.10 -8.23
C GLY A 39 -1.64 1.78 -8.79
N GLY A 40 -1.30 0.71 -8.09
CA GLY A 40 -1.77 -0.63 -8.39
C GLY A 40 -3.23 -0.85 -7.98
N ILE A 41 -3.62 -2.10 -7.93
CA ILE A 41 -4.92 -2.54 -7.41
C ILE A 41 -4.83 -2.86 -5.92
N GLN A 42 -5.93 -3.38 -5.34
CA GLN A 42 -6.00 -3.78 -3.93
C GLN A 42 -5.56 -2.66 -2.99
N TRP A 43 -6.26 -1.51 -3.09
CA TRP A 43 -6.02 -0.29 -2.28
C TRP A 43 -4.61 0.28 -2.48
N ASN A 44 -4.14 0.36 -3.72
CA ASN A 44 -2.79 0.83 -4.04
C ASN A 44 -1.68 0.10 -3.27
N SER A 45 -1.87 -1.21 -3.03
CA SER A 45 -0.93 -2.01 -2.24
C SER A 45 0.45 -2.08 -2.88
N VAL A 46 1.49 -2.03 -2.06
CA VAL A 46 2.90 -2.24 -2.47
C VAL A 46 3.10 -3.52 -3.29
N LYS A 47 2.34 -4.58 -2.97
CA LYS A 47 2.41 -5.90 -3.62
C LYS A 47 1.91 -5.91 -5.06
N THR A 48 1.09 -4.95 -5.44
CA THR A 48 0.42 -4.92 -6.75
C THR A 48 1.03 -3.97 -7.75
N LEU A 49 1.96 -3.12 -7.35
CA LEU A 49 2.70 -2.23 -8.28
C LEU A 49 3.40 -3.01 -9.39
N LYS A 50 3.87 -4.21 -9.12
CA LYS A 50 4.47 -5.09 -10.13
C LYS A 50 3.52 -5.59 -11.22
N LEU A 51 2.20 -5.40 -11.03
CA LEU A 51 1.16 -5.73 -12.01
C LEU A 51 0.89 -4.57 -12.97
N LEU A 52 1.43 -3.39 -12.69
CA LEU A 52 1.34 -2.25 -13.58
C LEU A 52 2.25 -2.45 -14.79
N GLU A 53 1.75 -2.13 -15.96
CA GLU A 53 2.56 -2.10 -17.16
C GLU A 53 3.57 -0.95 -17.11
N LYS A 54 4.73 -1.18 -17.75
CA LYS A 54 5.74 -0.13 -17.87
C LYS A 54 5.18 1.02 -18.73
N PRO A 55 5.14 2.26 -18.19
CA PRO A 55 4.64 3.39 -18.95
C PRO A 55 5.57 3.71 -20.14
N LYS A 56 4.97 4.22 -21.22
CA LYS A 56 5.69 4.76 -22.38
C LYS A 56 5.98 6.26 -22.24
N ASP A 57 5.41 6.88 -21.22
CA ASP A 57 5.46 8.30 -20.93
C ASP A 57 6.46 8.57 -19.79
N GLU A 58 7.28 9.61 -19.92
CA GLU A 58 8.35 9.94 -18.97
C GLU A 58 7.83 10.71 -17.74
N ASN A 59 6.65 11.35 -17.83
CA ASN A 59 6.05 12.14 -16.75
C ASN A 59 5.03 11.33 -15.94
N ILE A 60 5.41 10.10 -15.59
CA ILE A 60 4.61 9.19 -14.77
C ILE A 60 5.30 8.95 -13.42
N LEU A 61 4.52 8.95 -12.34
CA LEU A 61 4.90 8.45 -11.04
C LEU A 61 4.00 7.27 -10.66
N PHE A 62 4.58 6.24 -10.06
CA PHE A 62 3.80 5.24 -9.36
C PHE A 62 3.52 5.70 -7.94
N THR A 63 2.28 5.48 -7.47
CA THR A 63 1.90 5.69 -6.08
C THR A 63 1.54 4.38 -5.40
N PHE A 64 1.76 4.34 -4.08
CA PHE A 64 1.26 3.28 -3.22
C PHE A 64 0.70 3.89 -1.93
N HIS A 65 -0.21 3.15 -1.29
CA HIS A 65 -0.69 3.45 0.04
C HIS A 65 -0.06 2.47 1.02
N PHE A 66 0.34 2.97 2.18
CA PHE A 66 1.08 2.18 3.15
C PHE A 66 0.42 2.23 4.53
N TYR A 67 -0.27 1.16 4.85
CA TYR A 67 -0.95 1.00 6.13
C TYR A 67 -0.57 -0.32 6.84
N GLU A 68 0.49 -0.99 6.39
CA GLU A 68 0.94 -2.24 7.00
C GLU A 68 1.67 -2.00 8.33
N PRO A 69 1.39 -2.82 9.35
CA PRO A 69 0.41 -3.90 9.37
C PRO A 69 -1.00 -3.36 9.64
N LEU A 70 -1.97 -3.69 8.78
CA LEU A 70 -3.34 -3.16 8.87
C LEU A 70 -3.98 -3.44 10.23
N LEU A 71 -3.65 -4.55 10.86
CA LEU A 71 -4.09 -4.91 12.21
C LEU A 71 -3.83 -3.79 13.23
N PHE A 72 -2.70 -3.10 13.13
CA PHE A 72 -2.35 -1.99 14.02
C PHE A 72 -2.92 -0.67 13.52
N THR A 73 -2.66 -0.33 12.27
CA THR A 73 -3.00 0.98 11.71
C THR A 73 -4.50 1.23 11.60
N HIS A 74 -5.29 0.16 11.51
CA HIS A 74 -6.76 0.20 11.43
C HIS A 74 -7.44 -0.48 12.61
N GLN A 75 -6.74 -0.62 13.76
CA GLN A 75 -7.35 -1.21 14.93
C GLN A 75 -8.65 -0.50 15.31
N LYS A 76 -9.69 -1.27 15.65
CA LYS A 76 -11.03 -0.76 15.99
C LYS A 76 -11.71 0.07 14.88
N ALA A 77 -11.23 0.02 13.65
CA ALA A 77 -11.88 0.66 12.51
C ALA A 77 -13.20 -0.03 12.22
N HIS A 78 -14.32 0.68 12.41
CA HIS A 78 -15.67 0.12 12.25
C HIS A 78 -15.98 -0.36 10.82
N TRP A 79 -15.25 0.14 9.84
CA TRP A 79 -15.37 -0.27 8.43
C TRP A 79 -14.53 -1.49 8.07
N VAL A 80 -13.72 -2.01 9.00
CA VAL A 80 -12.97 -3.27 8.83
C VAL A 80 -13.54 -4.32 9.77
N PRO A 81 -14.60 -5.04 9.39
CA PRO A 81 -15.37 -5.90 10.29
C PRO A 81 -14.61 -7.10 10.83
N THR A 82 -13.47 -7.44 10.22
CA THR A 82 -12.61 -8.57 10.61
C THR A 82 -11.59 -8.19 11.68
N ILE A 83 -11.45 -6.91 12.03
CA ILE A 83 -10.61 -6.43 13.12
C ILE A 83 -11.47 -6.26 14.39
N SER A 84 -10.93 -6.67 15.54
CA SER A 84 -11.59 -6.50 16.85
C SER A 84 -11.90 -5.02 17.11
N GLN A 85 -13.14 -4.75 17.53
CA GLN A 85 -13.58 -3.38 17.86
C GLN A 85 -13.23 -2.98 19.32
N THR A 86 -12.67 -3.89 20.12
CA THR A 86 -12.44 -3.68 21.54
C THR A 86 -11.02 -4.00 22.01
N GLU A 87 -10.26 -4.76 21.21
CA GLU A 87 -8.91 -5.16 21.56
C GLU A 87 -7.91 -4.05 21.20
N ASP A 88 -7.00 -3.73 22.14
CA ASP A 88 -5.86 -2.87 21.85
C ASP A 88 -4.76 -3.69 21.15
N ILE A 89 -4.27 -3.16 20.06
CA ILE A 89 -3.14 -3.71 19.31
C ILE A 89 -1.94 -2.79 19.53
N TYR A 90 -0.84 -3.36 19.96
CA TYR A 90 0.41 -2.64 20.25
C TYR A 90 1.42 -2.78 19.13
N TYR A 91 2.32 -1.80 18.99
CA TYR A 91 3.38 -1.78 17.99
C TYR A 91 4.71 -1.25 18.57
N PRO A 92 5.84 -1.94 18.28
CA PRO A 92 5.91 -3.27 17.69
C PRO A 92 5.55 -4.37 18.68
N GLU A 93 5.07 -5.51 18.18
CA GLU A 93 4.83 -6.71 18.95
C GLU A 93 5.44 -7.91 18.20
N ALA A 94 5.44 -9.10 18.78
CA ALA A 94 6.02 -10.28 18.15
C ALA A 94 5.42 -10.56 16.76
N MET A 95 6.26 -10.90 15.79
CA MET A 95 5.81 -11.17 14.42
C MET A 95 4.76 -12.29 14.34
N ASP A 96 4.90 -13.35 15.18
CA ASP A 96 3.94 -14.45 15.23
C ASP A 96 2.57 -14.02 15.79
N TYR A 97 2.55 -13.03 16.70
CA TYR A 97 1.31 -12.41 17.14
C TYR A 97 0.61 -11.74 15.97
N TYR A 98 1.32 -10.92 15.20
CA TYR A 98 0.75 -10.25 14.03
C TYR A 98 0.29 -11.24 12.97
N ARG A 99 1.08 -12.27 12.65
CA ARG A 99 0.68 -13.31 11.71
C ARG A 99 -0.62 -13.99 12.11
N THR A 100 -0.72 -14.40 13.38
CA THR A 100 -1.90 -15.09 13.89
C THR A 100 -3.16 -14.20 13.87
N LYS A 101 -3.03 -12.96 14.34
CA LYS A 101 -4.15 -12.02 14.43
C LYS A 101 -4.57 -11.43 13.08
N SER A 102 -3.69 -11.43 12.08
CA SER A 102 -3.98 -10.91 10.74
C SER A 102 -4.69 -11.92 9.84
N LEU A 103 -4.68 -13.22 10.16
CA LEU A 103 -5.33 -14.26 9.35
C LEU A 103 -6.77 -13.94 8.92
N PRO A 104 -7.67 -13.41 9.78
CA PRO A 104 -9.05 -13.13 9.39
C PRO A 104 -9.21 -11.86 8.53
N ILE A 105 -8.16 -11.05 8.32
CA ILE A 105 -8.28 -9.75 7.63
C ILE A 105 -8.34 -9.91 6.09
N GLY A 106 -8.15 -11.13 5.58
CA GLY A 106 -8.15 -11.39 4.14
C GLY A 106 -6.84 -10.96 3.48
N TYR A 107 -6.90 -10.41 2.27
CA TYR A 107 -5.70 -10.06 1.48
C TYR A 107 -4.68 -9.20 2.24
N GLN A 108 -5.13 -8.16 2.92
CA GLN A 108 -4.24 -7.25 3.67
C GLN A 108 -3.61 -7.94 4.89
N GLY A 109 -4.29 -8.93 5.49
CA GLY A 109 -3.71 -9.80 6.51
C GLY A 109 -2.70 -10.80 5.94
N GLU A 110 -2.94 -11.31 4.73
CA GLU A 110 -2.00 -12.20 4.06
C GLU A 110 -0.64 -11.57 3.81
N VAL A 111 -0.58 -10.26 3.60
CA VAL A 111 0.68 -9.51 3.46
C VAL A 111 1.59 -9.76 4.66
N VAL A 112 1.05 -9.66 5.87
CA VAL A 112 1.79 -9.95 7.11
C VAL A 112 2.12 -11.43 7.24
N CYS A 113 1.15 -12.32 6.95
CA CYS A 113 1.33 -13.75 7.08
C CYS A 113 2.43 -14.32 6.15
N LYS A 114 2.59 -13.71 4.98
CA LYS A 114 3.57 -14.14 3.95
C LYS A 114 4.92 -13.42 4.04
N ALA A 115 5.05 -12.41 4.89
CA ALA A 115 6.30 -11.69 5.08
C ALA A 115 7.42 -12.61 5.58
N GLN A 116 8.64 -12.38 5.09
CA GLN A 116 9.83 -13.15 5.45
C GLN A 116 10.53 -12.59 6.69
N SER A 117 10.29 -11.32 7.01
CA SER A 117 10.83 -10.65 8.19
C SER A 117 10.55 -11.42 9.48
N GLN A 118 11.51 -11.43 10.38
CA GLN A 118 11.42 -12.13 11.66
C GLN A 118 10.89 -11.22 12.78
N THR A 119 11.02 -9.91 12.58
CA THR A 119 10.57 -8.90 13.54
C THR A 119 9.55 -7.97 12.90
N MET A 120 8.50 -7.62 13.67
CA MET A 120 7.64 -6.49 13.35
C MET A 120 8.41 -5.19 13.65
N GLY A 121 8.26 -4.17 12.82
CA GLY A 121 9.02 -2.92 12.92
C GLY A 121 9.77 -2.63 11.63
N THR A 122 10.93 -1.98 11.73
CA THR A 122 11.72 -1.53 10.56
C THR A 122 12.03 -2.66 9.57
N GLU A 123 12.30 -3.91 10.04
CA GLU A 123 12.57 -5.04 9.15
C GLU A 123 11.37 -5.34 8.24
N PHE A 124 10.18 -5.46 8.84
CA PHE A 124 8.94 -5.73 8.12
C PHE A 124 8.58 -4.58 7.16
N ILE A 125 8.66 -3.34 7.64
CA ILE A 125 8.35 -2.15 6.83
C ILE A 125 9.32 -2.06 5.65
N THR A 126 10.61 -2.25 5.89
CA THR A 126 11.62 -2.27 4.81
C THR A 126 11.31 -3.34 3.77
N GLU A 127 10.98 -4.57 4.19
CA GLU A 127 10.59 -5.65 3.26
C GLU A 127 9.43 -5.20 2.36
N MET A 128 8.39 -4.60 2.94
CA MET A 128 7.21 -4.15 2.19
C MET A 128 7.55 -3.02 1.21
N VAL A 129 8.20 -1.98 1.68
CA VAL A 129 8.56 -0.80 0.86
C VAL A 129 9.52 -1.18 -0.26
N MET A 130 10.45 -2.10 -0.02
CA MET A 130 11.39 -2.57 -1.04
C MET A 130 10.72 -3.30 -2.20
N GLU A 131 9.55 -3.89 -2.02
CA GLU A 131 8.77 -4.42 -3.15
C GLU A 131 8.28 -3.31 -4.08
N ALA A 132 7.75 -2.22 -3.50
CA ALA A 132 7.32 -1.06 -4.26
C ALA A 132 8.50 -0.39 -4.99
N VAL A 133 9.63 -0.21 -4.30
CA VAL A 133 10.88 0.33 -4.88
C VAL A 133 11.36 -0.53 -6.05
N THR A 134 11.31 -1.84 -5.91
CA THR A 134 11.73 -2.77 -6.97
C THR A 134 10.80 -2.67 -8.19
N ALA A 135 9.50 -2.61 -7.98
CA ALA A 135 8.52 -2.46 -9.05
C ALA A 135 8.74 -1.15 -9.83
N ALA A 136 8.90 -0.02 -9.12
CA ALA A 136 9.14 1.29 -9.74
C ALA A 136 10.47 1.34 -10.51
N LYS A 137 11.55 0.77 -9.96
CA LYS A 137 12.85 0.65 -10.65
C LYS A 137 12.74 -0.16 -11.94
N ASN A 138 12.03 -1.29 -11.92
CA ASN A 138 11.83 -2.13 -13.10
C ASN A 138 11.01 -1.41 -14.18
N ALA A 139 10.05 -0.61 -13.78
CA ALA A 139 9.26 0.23 -14.68
C ALA A 139 10.02 1.48 -15.16
N GLY A 140 11.07 1.90 -14.46
CA GLY A 140 11.84 3.11 -14.76
C GLY A 140 11.11 4.39 -14.39
N VAL A 141 10.30 4.37 -13.32
CA VAL A 141 9.50 5.50 -12.84
C VAL A 141 9.89 5.91 -11.42
N THR A 142 9.56 7.14 -11.04
CA THR A 142 9.65 7.60 -9.66
C THR A 142 8.51 7.01 -8.83
N LEU A 143 8.79 6.69 -7.58
CA LEU A 143 7.83 6.18 -6.61
C LEU A 143 7.39 7.27 -5.64
N TYR A 144 6.11 7.29 -5.31
CA TYR A 144 5.49 8.20 -4.36
C TYR A 144 4.63 7.42 -3.36
N CYS A 145 4.76 7.67 -2.08
CA CYS A 145 3.83 7.18 -1.08
C CYS A 145 2.70 8.20 -0.94
N GLY A 146 1.54 7.90 -1.55
CA GLY A 146 0.40 8.81 -1.61
C GLY A 146 -0.34 8.93 -0.29
N GLU A 147 -0.43 7.81 0.44
CA GLU A 147 -1.10 7.76 1.73
C GLU A 147 -0.34 6.85 2.70
N PHE A 148 -0.28 7.26 3.95
CA PHE A 148 0.15 6.43 5.07
C PHE A 148 -0.38 7.02 6.38
N GLY A 149 -0.57 6.19 7.40
CA GLY A 149 -1.07 6.69 8.68
C GLY A 149 -1.54 5.61 9.63
N VAL A 150 -1.95 6.05 10.81
CA VAL A 150 -2.49 5.22 11.88
C VAL A 150 -3.77 5.86 12.40
N ILE A 151 -4.80 5.06 12.65
CA ILE A 151 -6.07 5.51 13.22
C ILE A 151 -5.86 6.10 14.62
N ASP A 152 -6.67 7.07 14.99
CA ASP A 152 -6.64 7.75 16.30
C ASP A 152 -7.01 6.86 17.50
N GLN A 153 -7.45 5.62 17.24
CA GLN A 153 -7.73 4.60 18.26
C GLN A 153 -6.48 3.85 18.73
N ALA A 154 -5.35 4.01 18.03
CA ALA A 154 -4.11 3.36 18.41
C ALA A 154 -3.39 4.09 19.55
N PRO A 155 -2.60 3.38 20.39
CA PRO A 155 -1.78 4.03 21.42
C PRO A 155 -0.79 5.03 20.81
N VAL A 156 -0.72 6.23 21.38
CA VAL A 156 0.09 7.34 20.86
C VAL A 156 1.57 6.97 20.73
N GLU A 157 2.14 6.35 21.76
CA GLU A 157 3.56 5.96 21.77
C GLU A 157 3.89 4.95 20.66
N ASP A 158 2.99 4.01 20.40
CA ASP A 158 3.16 3.00 19.35
C ASP A 158 2.95 3.61 17.97
N THR A 159 2.04 4.57 17.86
CA THR A 159 1.85 5.37 16.64
C THR A 159 3.13 6.13 16.29
N LEU A 160 3.78 6.77 17.27
CA LEU A 160 5.05 7.47 17.04
C LEU A 160 6.17 6.51 16.61
N ARG A 161 6.23 5.30 17.20
CA ARG A 161 7.20 4.28 16.77
C ARG A 161 6.96 3.85 15.34
N TRP A 162 5.70 3.60 14.98
CA TRP A 162 5.35 3.22 13.61
C TRP A 162 5.76 4.31 12.60
N PHE A 163 5.47 5.58 12.86
CA PHE A 163 5.92 6.68 12.01
C PHE A 163 7.44 6.77 11.91
N THR A 164 8.16 6.50 13.01
CA THR A 164 9.63 6.48 13.02
C THR A 164 10.18 5.33 12.15
N ASP A 165 9.51 4.18 12.14
CA ASP A 165 9.95 3.02 11.35
C ASP A 165 9.63 3.20 9.85
N VAL A 166 8.62 4.01 9.51
CA VAL A 166 8.24 4.32 8.12
C VAL A 166 9.14 5.42 7.51
N ASP A 167 9.63 6.37 8.31
CA ASP A 167 10.46 7.49 7.87
C ASP A 167 11.89 7.03 7.49
#